data_85ab5e541c6a1183d747318b8a7324e4
#
_entry.id   85ab5e541c6a1183d747318b8a7324e4
#
_cell.length_a   1.000
_cell.length_b   1.000
_cell.length_c   1.000
_cell.angle_alpha   90.00
_cell.angle_beta   90.00
_cell.angle_gamma   90.00
#
_symmetry.space_group_name_H-M   'P 1'
#
loop_
_entity.id
_entity.type
_entity.pdbx_description
1 polymer ?
#
loop_
_entity_poly.entity_id
_entity_poly.type
_entity_poly.pdbx_seq_one_letter_code
_entity_poly.pdbx_strand_id
1 'polypeptide(L)'
;MPASFLVLGDQLSTDVTPWPTLSSDTVILIIETEHLTQAPRHLTRTALYLLAMRAFAERVRSLGFTVDYRRASSFAEGIAAHRAEVAPTEIMMNHPRGRRAASLFTRLGVTLLDDPFYLTPLDEFRSAVTTAKPATMETFYRRQRRRLNVLMNGDDPVGDRWNFDEENRLPLPKGGGTWPAPWSRALTDEEQCAVDELAASHPGGDAVAYWPRTRGDALDQLTDAVTRILPHFGPYEDAASTTNWHLAHSRLSVAMNLGLLHPREVVDAVVAAYNQGLIPLASTEGFLRQIIGWREWVWGWHQLRDDSYRSLN
;
A
#
# COMPACT_ATOMS: atom_id res chain seq x y z
N MET A 1 18.15 23.44 16.52
CA MET A 1 18.38 22.36 15.52
C MET A 1 17.04 21.73 15.22
N PRO A 2 16.70 21.47 13.95
CA PRO A 2 15.41 20.91 13.56
C PRO A 2 15.30 19.44 14.00
N ALA A 3 14.07 18.93 14.09
CA ALA A 3 13.82 17.49 14.08
C ALA A 3 13.87 16.96 12.64
N SER A 4 14.06 15.67 12.47
CA SER A 4 13.98 15.04 11.16
C SER A 4 12.95 13.92 11.12
N PHE A 5 12.30 13.75 9.97
CA PHE A 5 11.36 12.68 9.73
C PHE A 5 11.82 11.81 8.53
N LEU A 6 12.18 10.56 8.82
CA LEU A 6 12.63 9.61 7.82
C LEU A 6 11.42 8.92 7.16
N VAL A 7 11.36 8.97 5.84
CA VAL A 7 10.30 8.34 5.04
C VAL A 7 10.87 7.18 4.22
N LEU A 8 10.26 6.02 4.33
CA LEU A 8 10.60 4.85 3.51
C LEU A 8 9.83 4.84 2.20
N GLY A 9 10.34 4.12 1.21
CA GLY A 9 9.73 3.99 -0.11
C GLY A 9 8.38 3.27 -0.17
N ASP A 10 7.90 2.75 0.96
CA ASP A 10 6.57 2.17 1.13
C ASP A 10 5.65 3.01 2.04
N GLN A 11 6.05 4.27 2.34
CA GLN A 11 5.34 5.19 3.25
C GLN A 11 5.11 6.58 2.60
N LEU A 12 4.90 6.63 1.29
CA LEU A 12 4.90 7.85 0.49
C LEU A 12 3.56 8.60 0.53
N SER A 13 3.13 9.02 1.73
CA SER A 13 1.94 9.83 1.94
C SER A 13 2.22 11.02 2.85
N THR A 14 1.61 12.16 2.53
CA THR A 14 1.58 13.37 3.37
C THR A 14 0.24 13.52 4.13
N ASP A 15 -0.69 12.60 3.91
CA ASP A 15 -2.07 12.70 4.38
C ASP A 15 -2.34 11.82 5.63
N VAL A 16 -1.28 11.24 6.20
CA VAL A 16 -1.32 10.39 7.39
C VAL A 16 -0.48 10.98 8.53
N THR A 17 -0.68 10.51 9.75
CA THR A 17 0.17 10.91 10.87
C THR A 17 1.64 10.53 10.63
N PRO A 18 2.62 11.34 11.08
CA PRO A 18 2.45 12.59 11.83
C PRO A 18 2.36 13.85 10.94
N TRP A 19 2.27 13.76 9.62
CA TRP A 19 2.39 14.88 8.68
C TRP A 19 1.59 16.13 9.07
N PRO A 20 0.30 16.02 9.48
CA PRO A 20 -0.48 17.23 9.84
C PRO A 20 0.06 17.98 11.08
N THR A 21 0.95 17.35 11.85
CA THR A 21 1.51 17.90 13.10
C THR A 21 3.00 18.15 13.03
N LEU A 22 3.66 17.86 11.90
CA LEU A 22 5.06 18.18 11.71
C LEU A 22 5.26 19.69 11.69
N SER A 23 6.30 20.15 12.39
CA SER A 23 6.73 21.54 12.30
C SER A 23 7.30 21.84 10.91
N SER A 24 7.11 23.05 10.41
CA SER A 24 7.59 23.48 9.09
C SER A 24 9.12 23.49 8.96
N ASP A 25 9.85 23.47 10.08
CA ASP A 25 11.31 23.36 10.12
C ASP A 25 11.81 21.91 10.17
N THR A 26 10.89 20.91 10.23
CA THR A 26 11.26 19.50 10.17
C THR A 26 11.93 19.18 8.83
N VAL A 27 13.11 18.55 8.89
CA VAL A 27 13.81 18.07 7.69
C VAL A 27 13.31 16.68 7.33
N ILE A 28 12.83 16.51 6.11
CA ILE A 28 12.35 15.21 5.61
C ILE A 28 13.54 14.46 5.00
N LEU A 29 13.89 13.33 5.61
CA LEU A 29 14.97 12.47 5.16
C LEU A 29 14.42 11.33 4.30
N ILE A 30 14.97 11.17 3.10
CA ILE A 30 14.67 10.03 2.20
C ILE A 30 16.00 9.42 1.77
N ILE A 31 16.15 8.11 1.92
CA ILE A 31 17.40 7.41 1.57
C ILE A 31 17.14 6.37 0.50
N GLU A 32 17.72 6.59 -0.67
CA GLU A 32 17.83 5.61 -1.77
C GLU A 32 19.05 4.74 -1.51
N THR A 33 18.83 3.50 -1.08
CA THR A 33 19.94 2.59 -0.77
C THR A 33 20.38 1.79 -2.00
N GLU A 34 21.68 1.48 -2.10
CA GLU A 34 22.20 0.59 -3.13
C GLU A 34 21.53 -0.79 -3.14
N HIS A 35 21.08 -1.27 -1.97
CA HIS A 35 20.31 -2.51 -1.90
C HIS A 35 19.00 -2.44 -2.70
N LEU A 36 18.38 -1.26 -2.83
CA LEU A 36 17.21 -1.08 -3.68
C LEU A 36 17.57 -1.20 -5.17
N THR A 37 18.68 -0.58 -5.58
CA THR A 37 19.05 -0.40 -6.98
C THR A 37 19.99 -1.48 -7.52
N GLN A 38 20.70 -2.23 -6.66
CA GLN A 38 21.68 -3.26 -7.09
C GLN A 38 21.19 -4.70 -6.82
N ALA A 39 20.18 -4.90 -5.95
CA ALA A 39 19.65 -6.25 -5.75
C ALA A 39 18.95 -6.75 -7.02
N PRO A 40 19.13 -8.02 -7.42
CA PRO A 40 18.54 -8.59 -8.63
C PRO A 40 17.02 -8.78 -8.46
N ARG A 41 16.28 -7.70 -8.53
CA ARG A 41 14.82 -7.65 -8.43
C ARG A 41 14.22 -7.39 -9.82
N HIS A 42 12.93 -7.66 -9.95
CA HIS A 42 12.21 -7.35 -11.19
C HIS A 42 12.28 -5.86 -11.52
N LEU A 43 12.62 -5.51 -12.75
CA LEU A 43 12.80 -4.13 -13.23
C LEU A 43 11.64 -3.22 -12.81
N THR A 44 10.40 -3.57 -13.19
CA THR A 44 9.21 -2.76 -12.86
C THR A 44 9.10 -2.46 -11.36
N ARG A 45 9.40 -3.45 -10.50
CA ARG A 45 9.32 -3.25 -9.04
C ARG A 45 10.34 -2.23 -8.56
N THR A 46 11.59 -2.35 -8.97
CA THR A 46 12.66 -1.42 -8.56
C THR A 46 12.38 -0.01 -9.08
N ALA A 47 12.01 0.09 -10.36
CA ALA A 47 11.67 1.36 -11.00
C ALA A 47 10.51 2.08 -10.28
N LEU A 48 9.44 1.36 -9.92
CA LEU A 48 8.30 1.94 -9.22
C LEU A 48 8.68 2.53 -7.86
N TYR A 49 9.49 1.81 -7.06
CA TYR A 49 9.96 2.35 -5.78
C TYR A 49 10.78 3.62 -5.99
N LEU A 50 11.73 3.58 -6.92
CA LEU A 50 12.65 4.68 -7.20
C LEU A 50 11.90 5.93 -7.69
N LEU A 51 11.05 5.76 -8.71
CA LEU A 51 10.28 6.86 -9.29
C LEU A 51 9.28 7.45 -8.29
N ALA A 52 8.61 6.62 -7.51
CA ALA A 52 7.67 7.09 -6.50
C ALA A 52 8.38 7.84 -5.36
N MET A 53 9.54 7.39 -4.90
CA MET A 53 10.35 8.09 -3.88
C MET A 53 10.81 9.47 -4.39
N ARG A 54 11.26 9.56 -5.64
CA ARG A 54 11.69 10.84 -6.25
C ARG A 54 10.51 11.79 -6.42
N ALA A 55 9.41 11.32 -6.98
CA ALA A 55 8.19 12.13 -7.12
C ALA A 55 7.63 12.60 -5.76
N PHE A 56 7.71 11.76 -4.74
CA PHE A 56 7.33 12.12 -3.38
C PHE A 56 8.24 13.22 -2.81
N ALA A 57 9.55 13.13 -3.01
CA ALA A 57 10.49 14.16 -2.58
C ALA A 57 10.15 15.53 -3.20
N GLU A 58 9.85 15.58 -4.50
CA GLU A 58 9.43 16.82 -5.17
C GLU A 58 8.11 17.36 -4.61
N ARG A 59 7.12 16.49 -4.38
CA ARG A 59 5.88 16.88 -3.74
C ARG A 59 6.12 17.50 -2.36
N VAL A 60 6.96 16.89 -1.54
CA VAL A 60 7.26 17.38 -0.18
C VAL A 60 7.97 18.73 -0.23
N ARG A 61 8.88 18.94 -1.18
CA ARG A 61 9.50 20.25 -1.44
C ARG A 61 8.45 21.31 -1.81
N SER A 62 7.50 20.95 -2.67
CA SER A 62 6.41 21.86 -3.07
C SER A 62 5.46 22.26 -1.93
N LEU A 63 5.43 21.45 -0.85
CA LEU A 63 4.70 21.76 0.40
C LEU A 63 5.50 22.65 1.35
N GLY A 64 6.73 23.03 0.99
CA GLY A 64 7.58 23.96 1.77
C GLY A 64 8.54 23.29 2.75
N PHE A 65 8.59 21.94 2.79
CA PHE A 65 9.55 21.25 3.65
C PHE A 65 10.95 21.22 3.03
N THR A 66 11.98 21.27 3.88
CA THR A 66 13.34 20.93 3.48
C THR A 66 13.44 19.40 3.32
N VAL A 67 13.91 18.95 2.16
CA VAL A 67 14.10 17.51 1.87
C VAL A 67 15.57 17.20 1.69
N ASP A 68 16.09 16.35 2.55
CA ASP A 68 17.39 15.70 2.41
C ASP A 68 17.22 14.35 1.73
N TYR A 69 17.44 14.34 0.41
CA TYR A 69 17.37 13.12 -0.41
C TYR A 69 18.77 12.57 -0.65
N ARG A 70 19.06 11.38 -0.12
CA ARG A 70 20.39 10.77 -0.15
C ARG A 70 20.44 9.48 -0.95
N ARG A 71 21.55 9.28 -1.61
CA ARG A 71 21.96 7.96 -2.10
C ARG A 71 23.08 7.46 -1.19
N ALA A 72 22.94 6.24 -0.68
CA ALA A 72 23.91 5.66 0.26
C ALA A 72 23.97 4.14 0.08
N SER A 73 25.08 3.52 0.50
CA SER A 73 25.21 2.06 0.46
C SER A 73 24.19 1.38 1.40
N SER A 74 23.80 2.06 2.48
CA SER A 74 22.88 1.54 3.49
C SER A 74 22.13 2.66 4.22
N PHE A 75 21.05 2.29 4.91
CA PHE A 75 20.37 3.22 5.84
C PHE A 75 21.29 3.72 6.95
N ALA A 76 22.20 2.88 7.45
CA ALA A 76 23.14 3.28 8.50
C ALA A 76 24.06 4.41 8.03
N GLU A 77 24.64 4.28 6.84
CA GLU A 77 25.47 5.32 6.24
C GLU A 77 24.68 6.61 5.98
N GLY A 78 23.52 6.50 5.32
CA GLY A 78 22.69 7.66 5.01
C GLY A 78 22.25 8.43 6.27
N ILE A 79 21.85 7.73 7.34
CA ILE A 79 21.49 8.34 8.63
C ILE A 79 22.72 8.99 9.30
N ALA A 80 23.89 8.34 9.25
CA ALA A 80 25.11 8.91 9.84
C ALA A 80 25.53 10.20 9.11
N ALA A 81 25.50 10.22 7.80
CA ALA A 81 25.78 11.41 7.00
C ALA A 81 24.76 12.54 7.26
N HIS A 82 23.48 12.20 7.32
CA HIS A 82 22.43 13.16 7.68
C HIS A 82 22.68 13.80 9.06
N ARG A 83 23.02 12.99 10.07
CA ARG A 83 23.34 13.51 11.42
C ARG A 83 24.55 14.43 11.42
N ALA A 84 25.58 14.12 10.63
CA ALA A 84 26.79 14.95 10.56
C ALA A 84 26.53 16.32 9.92
N GLU A 85 25.63 16.40 8.94
CA GLU A 85 25.37 17.62 8.18
C GLU A 85 24.22 18.46 8.75
N VAL A 86 23.11 17.82 9.18
CA VAL A 86 21.89 18.51 9.66
C VAL A 86 21.90 18.67 11.17
N ALA A 87 22.59 17.79 11.90
CA ALA A 87 22.62 17.74 13.37
C ALA A 87 21.20 17.79 13.99
N PRO A 88 20.28 16.90 13.59
CA PRO A 88 18.90 16.95 14.05
C PRO A 88 18.82 16.66 15.56
N THR A 89 17.83 17.26 16.25
CA THR A 89 17.55 16.96 17.66
C THR A 89 17.09 15.52 17.86
N GLU A 90 16.34 15.00 16.90
CA GLU A 90 15.89 13.61 16.82
C GLU A 90 15.60 13.23 15.38
N ILE A 91 15.57 11.93 15.08
CA ILE A 91 15.06 11.38 13.82
C ILE A 91 13.90 10.47 14.17
N MET A 92 12.72 10.79 13.65
CA MET A 92 11.49 10.01 13.80
C MET A 92 11.14 9.31 12.48
N MET A 93 10.35 8.25 12.53
CA MET A 93 9.73 7.62 11.35
C MET A 93 8.47 6.87 11.75
N ASN A 94 7.56 6.65 10.80
CA ASN A 94 6.48 5.71 11.01
C ASN A 94 7.03 4.28 11.12
N HIS A 95 6.36 3.43 11.91
CA HIS A 95 6.79 2.05 12.10
C HIS A 95 6.98 1.35 10.75
N PRO A 96 8.15 0.77 10.47
CA PRO A 96 8.39 0.09 9.21
C PRO A 96 7.61 -1.24 9.16
N ARG A 97 7.10 -1.59 8.00
CA ARG A 97 6.30 -2.82 7.82
C ARG A 97 7.10 -4.10 8.03
N GLY A 98 8.40 -4.06 7.79
CA GLY A 98 9.28 -5.21 8.01
C GLY A 98 9.78 -5.30 9.46
N ARG A 99 9.52 -6.40 10.16
CA ARG A 99 9.93 -6.62 11.57
C ARG A 99 11.42 -6.40 11.82
N ARG A 100 12.28 -6.92 10.91
CA ARG A 100 13.74 -6.72 11.00
C ARG A 100 14.14 -5.25 10.81
N ALA A 101 13.38 -4.50 10.03
CA ALA A 101 13.62 -3.09 9.81
C ALA A 101 13.37 -2.28 11.10
N ALA A 102 12.32 -2.58 11.86
CA ALA A 102 12.07 -1.92 13.14
C ALA A 102 13.27 -2.04 14.08
N SER A 103 13.80 -3.26 14.27
CA SER A 103 14.99 -3.48 15.09
C SER A 103 16.24 -2.76 14.55
N LEU A 104 16.39 -2.67 13.23
CA LEU A 104 17.49 -1.93 12.61
C LEU A 104 17.40 -0.45 12.95
N PHE A 105 16.27 0.19 12.67
CA PHE A 105 16.12 1.63 12.89
C PHE A 105 16.19 2.03 14.37
N THR A 106 15.65 1.20 15.28
CA THR A 106 15.84 1.40 16.73
C THR A 106 17.32 1.39 17.11
N ARG A 107 18.12 0.42 16.61
CA ARG A 107 19.58 0.41 16.85
C ARG A 107 20.30 1.61 16.25
N LEU A 108 19.79 2.17 15.16
CA LEU A 108 20.31 3.40 14.57
C LEU A 108 19.85 4.67 15.30
N GLY A 109 19.14 4.53 16.42
CA GLY A 109 18.68 5.65 17.23
C GLY A 109 17.58 6.47 16.55
N VAL A 110 16.73 5.82 15.76
CA VAL A 110 15.52 6.41 15.16
C VAL A 110 14.33 6.11 16.05
N THR A 111 13.52 7.10 16.36
CA THR A 111 12.26 6.97 17.11
C THR A 111 11.17 6.43 16.20
N LEU A 112 10.61 5.27 16.54
CA LEU A 112 9.50 4.66 15.77
C LEU A 112 8.17 5.19 16.30
N LEU A 113 7.33 5.70 15.40
CA LEU A 113 5.93 6.05 15.63
C LEU A 113 5.03 4.86 15.28
N ASP A 114 3.71 5.01 15.44
CA ASP A 114 2.75 4.01 14.99
C ASP A 114 2.75 3.88 13.45
N ASP A 115 2.25 2.74 12.94
CA ASP A 115 2.05 2.54 11.50
C ASP A 115 0.65 3.05 11.09
N PRO A 116 0.56 4.18 10.39
CA PRO A 116 -0.73 4.75 9.99
C PRO A 116 -1.33 4.10 8.74
N PHE A 117 -0.63 3.18 8.07
CA PHE A 117 -1.03 2.62 6.77
C PHE A 117 -1.91 1.37 6.88
N TYR A 118 -2.26 0.97 8.10
CA TYR A 118 -3.22 -0.09 8.38
C TYR A 118 -4.38 0.43 9.23
N LEU A 119 -5.57 -0.13 8.99
CA LEU A 119 -6.78 0.32 9.66
C LEU A 119 -6.96 -0.29 11.04
N THR A 120 -6.22 -1.37 11.34
CA THR A 120 -6.34 -2.11 12.59
C THR A 120 -5.09 -1.89 13.44
N PRO A 121 -5.18 -1.20 14.58
CA PRO A 121 -4.10 -1.18 15.56
C PRO A 121 -3.68 -2.59 15.97
N LEU A 122 -2.39 -2.79 16.22
CA LEU A 122 -1.83 -4.13 16.48
C LEU A 122 -2.39 -4.77 17.76
N ASP A 123 -2.66 -3.98 18.78
CA ASP A 123 -3.29 -4.42 20.03
C ASP A 123 -4.74 -4.86 19.81
N GLU A 124 -5.50 -4.14 18.98
CA GLU A 124 -6.86 -4.56 18.58
C GLU A 124 -6.83 -5.85 17.77
N PHE A 125 -5.86 -6.01 16.84
CA PHE A 125 -5.70 -7.26 16.12
C PHE A 125 -5.39 -8.41 17.07
N ARG A 126 -4.43 -8.22 17.99
CA ARG A 126 -4.08 -9.22 19.02
C ARG A 126 -5.31 -9.61 19.84
N SER A 127 -6.08 -8.64 20.31
CA SER A 127 -7.34 -8.89 21.03
C SER A 127 -8.31 -9.71 20.18
N ALA A 128 -8.48 -9.36 18.90
CA ALA A 128 -9.42 -10.05 18.03
C ALA A 128 -9.06 -11.54 17.85
N VAL A 129 -7.78 -11.87 17.66
CA VAL A 129 -7.36 -13.26 17.41
C VAL A 129 -7.21 -14.11 18.67
N THR A 130 -7.09 -13.50 19.86
CA THR A 130 -7.03 -14.21 21.14
C THR A 130 -8.39 -14.48 21.73
N THR A 131 -9.37 -13.63 21.49
CA THR A 131 -10.74 -13.75 22.03
C THR A 131 -11.67 -14.57 21.14
N ALA A 132 -11.50 -14.51 19.82
CA ALA A 132 -12.30 -15.29 18.88
C ALA A 132 -11.87 -16.77 18.86
N LYS A 133 -12.85 -17.70 18.94
CA LYS A 133 -12.62 -19.14 18.81
C LYS A 133 -13.68 -19.75 17.88
N PRO A 134 -13.29 -20.22 16.68
CA PRO A 134 -11.95 -20.10 16.09
C PRO A 134 -11.60 -18.68 15.63
N ALA A 135 -10.33 -18.31 15.72
CA ALA A 135 -9.79 -17.10 15.13
C ALA A 135 -9.60 -17.34 13.62
N THR A 136 -10.59 -16.94 12.82
CA THR A 136 -10.55 -17.05 11.36
C THR A 136 -10.59 -15.66 10.73
N MET A 137 -10.13 -15.57 9.48
CA MET A 137 -10.24 -14.32 8.72
C MET A 137 -11.69 -13.83 8.64
N GLU A 138 -12.65 -14.73 8.47
CA GLU A 138 -14.08 -14.41 8.42
C GLU A 138 -14.60 -13.78 9.74
N THR A 139 -14.24 -14.34 10.91
CA THR A 139 -14.64 -13.76 12.20
C THR A 139 -13.99 -12.38 12.43
N PHE A 140 -12.75 -12.23 12.02
CA PHE A 140 -12.03 -10.95 12.04
C PHE A 140 -12.69 -9.94 11.11
N TYR A 141 -12.99 -10.31 9.87
CA TYR A 141 -13.64 -9.45 8.88
C TYR A 141 -15.00 -8.92 9.36
N ARG A 142 -15.85 -9.76 9.94
CA ARG A 142 -17.13 -9.33 10.54
C ARG A 142 -16.93 -8.30 11.65
N ARG A 143 -15.91 -8.50 12.50
CA ARG A 143 -15.52 -7.52 13.51
C ARG A 143 -15.08 -6.21 12.86
N GLN A 144 -14.28 -6.26 11.79
CA GLN A 144 -13.84 -5.06 11.07
C GLN A 144 -14.99 -4.29 10.44
N ARG A 145 -15.96 -4.97 9.82
CA ARG A 145 -17.14 -4.32 9.27
C ARG A 145 -17.91 -3.52 10.33
N ARG A 146 -18.14 -4.12 11.51
CA ARG A 146 -18.79 -3.43 12.64
C ARG A 146 -17.95 -2.26 13.15
N ARG A 147 -16.67 -2.47 13.40
CA ARG A 147 -15.76 -1.46 13.94
C ARG A 147 -15.64 -0.23 13.02
N LEU A 148 -15.54 -0.46 11.74
CA LEU A 148 -15.36 0.59 10.72
C LEU A 148 -16.70 1.13 10.20
N ASN A 149 -17.82 0.54 10.60
CA ASN A 149 -19.17 0.79 10.09
C ASN A 149 -19.25 0.70 8.56
N VAL A 150 -18.71 -0.39 7.99
CA VAL A 150 -18.63 -0.61 6.55
C VAL A 150 -19.64 -1.65 6.11
N LEU A 151 -20.55 -1.30 5.19
CA LEU A 151 -21.69 -2.12 4.74
C LEU A 151 -22.53 -2.65 5.90
N MET A 152 -22.79 -1.81 6.90
CA MET A 152 -23.62 -2.13 8.06
C MET A 152 -24.94 -1.34 8.03
N ASN A 153 -26.00 -1.98 8.50
CA ASN A 153 -27.28 -1.37 8.80
C ASN A 153 -27.57 -1.62 10.30
N GLY A 154 -27.13 -0.70 11.15
CA GLY A 154 -27.05 -0.97 12.60
C GLY A 154 -26.07 -2.10 12.88
N ASP A 155 -26.53 -3.15 13.56
CA ASP A 155 -25.73 -4.34 13.90
C ASP A 155 -25.70 -5.41 12.78
N ASP A 156 -26.56 -5.27 11.79
CA ASP A 156 -26.73 -6.25 10.72
C ASP A 156 -25.95 -5.86 9.45
N PRO A 157 -25.43 -6.84 8.69
CA PRO A 157 -24.78 -6.56 7.43
C PRO A 157 -25.78 -6.11 6.36
N VAL A 158 -25.40 -5.16 5.53
CA VAL A 158 -26.19 -4.79 4.34
C VAL A 158 -26.41 -6.02 3.47
N GLY A 159 -27.67 -6.25 3.06
CA GLY A 159 -28.11 -7.42 2.30
C GLY A 159 -28.32 -8.68 3.15
N ASP A 160 -28.38 -8.55 4.49
CA ASP A 160 -28.65 -9.63 5.46
C ASP A 160 -27.67 -10.81 5.40
N ARG A 161 -26.53 -10.62 4.73
CA ARG A 161 -25.49 -11.62 4.53
C ARG A 161 -24.10 -11.02 4.78
N TRP A 162 -23.23 -11.84 5.40
CA TRP A 162 -21.85 -11.43 5.70
C TRP A 162 -20.89 -11.59 4.52
N ASN A 163 -21.19 -12.47 3.59
CA ASN A 163 -20.42 -12.69 2.38
C ASN A 163 -21.30 -13.07 1.19
N PHE A 164 -20.76 -12.88 0.01
CA PHE A 164 -21.37 -13.16 -1.28
C PHE A 164 -20.49 -14.09 -2.13
N ASP A 165 -19.70 -14.96 -1.52
CA ASP A 165 -18.75 -15.86 -2.18
C ASP A 165 -19.36 -16.70 -3.30
N GLU A 166 -20.61 -17.17 -3.13
CA GLU A 166 -21.30 -17.97 -4.16
C GLU A 166 -21.53 -17.19 -5.46
N GLU A 167 -21.70 -15.88 -5.36
CA GLU A 167 -21.92 -14.99 -6.51
C GLU A 167 -20.60 -14.53 -7.13
N ASN A 168 -19.49 -14.67 -6.40
CA ASN A 168 -18.17 -14.11 -6.72
C ASN A 168 -17.15 -15.15 -7.24
N ARG A 169 -17.59 -16.38 -7.58
CA ARG A 169 -16.71 -17.46 -8.02
C ARG A 169 -17.14 -18.06 -9.36
N LEU A 170 -17.53 -17.20 -10.28
CA LEU A 170 -17.94 -17.67 -11.61
C LEU A 170 -16.71 -18.04 -12.45
N PRO A 171 -16.82 -19.10 -13.27
CA PRO A 171 -15.79 -19.41 -14.25
C PRO A 171 -15.72 -18.29 -15.30
N LEU A 172 -14.53 -18.11 -15.89
CA LEU A 172 -14.38 -17.19 -17.02
C LEU A 172 -15.33 -17.55 -18.17
N PRO A 173 -15.85 -16.55 -18.89
CA PRO A 173 -16.64 -16.79 -20.08
C PRO A 173 -15.90 -17.64 -21.12
N LYS A 174 -16.60 -18.48 -21.84
CA LYS A 174 -16.01 -19.22 -22.96
C LYS A 174 -15.40 -18.23 -23.95
N GLY A 175 -14.15 -18.45 -24.33
CA GLY A 175 -13.40 -17.51 -25.18
C GLY A 175 -12.70 -16.37 -24.44
N GLY A 176 -12.66 -16.39 -23.09
CA GLY A 176 -11.88 -15.48 -22.25
C GLY A 176 -12.58 -14.17 -21.86
N GLY A 177 -13.68 -13.80 -22.51
CA GLY A 177 -14.41 -12.56 -22.22
C GLY A 177 -13.70 -11.28 -22.69
N THR A 178 -14.41 -10.15 -22.52
CA THR A 178 -13.86 -8.80 -22.77
C THR A 178 -13.76 -8.05 -21.42
N TRP A 179 -12.59 -7.49 -21.16
CA TRP A 179 -12.27 -6.85 -19.88
C TRP A 179 -11.94 -5.38 -20.08
N PRO A 180 -12.28 -4.48 -19.14
CA PRO A 180 -11.85 -3.10 -19.19
C PRO A 180 -10.32 -3.00 -19.29
N ALA A 181 -9.83 -2.16 -20.19
CA ALA A 181 -8.40 -1.94 -20.30
C ALA A 181 -7.81 -1.48 -18.95
N PRO A 182 -6.60 -1.92 -18.59
CA PRO A 182 -5.97 -1.51 -17.35
C PRO A 182 -5.64 -0.01 -17.40
N TRP A 183 -5.78 0.67 -16.23
CA TRP A 183 -5.27 2.02 -16.09
C TRP A 183 -3.79 2.09 -16.46
N SER A 184 -3.40 3.13 -17.16
CA SER A 184 -2.00 3.38 -17.49
C SER A 184 -1.73 4.87 -17.67
N ARG A 185 -0.49 5.27 -17.42
CA ARG A 185 0.06 6.60 -17.72
C ARG A 185 1.41 6.44 -18.39
N ALA A 186 1.60 7.09 -19.52
CA ALA A 186 2.91 7.10 -20.18
C ALA A 186 4.01 7.63 -19.23
N LEU A 187 5.23 7.15 -19.39
CA LEU A 187 6.38 7.70 -18.70
C LEU A 187 6.74 9.06 -19.31
N THR A 188 7.28 9.95 -18.48
CA THR A 188 7.99 11.13 -18.96
C THR A 188 9.37 10.70 -19.47
N ASP A 189 10.05 11.58 -20.22
CA ASP A 189 11.41 11.29 -20.72
C ASP A 189 12.39 11.01 -19.57
N GLU A 190 12.26 11.74 -18.45
CA GLU A 190 13.07 11.54 -17.24
C GLU A 190 12.79 10.19 -16.58
N GLU A 191 11.50 9.82 -16.44
CA GLU A 191 11.11 8.51 -15.91
C GLU A 191 11.61 7.38 -16.79
N GLN A 192 11.52 7.51 -18.12
CA GLN A 192 12.00 6.51 -19.07
C GLN A 192 13.53 6.35 -18.97
N CYS A 193 14.27 7.44 -18.89
CA CYS A 193 15.71 7.40 -18.69
C CYS A 193 16.10 6.61 -17.43
N ALA A 194 15.42 6.85 -16.32
CA ALA A 194 15.66 6.12 -15.08
C ALA A 194 15.31 4.61 -15.17
N VAL A 195 14.29 4.25 -15.94
CA VAL A 195 13.93 2.85 -16.22
C VAL A 195 14.99 2.19 -17.08
N ASP A 196 15.48 2.86 -18.13
CA ASP A 196 16.49 2.35 -19.05
C ASP A 196 17.84 2.11 -18.34
N GLU A 197 18.22 3.00 -17.42
CA GLU A 197 19.41 2.80 -16.56
C GLU A 197 19.30 1.52 -15.72
N LEU A 198 18.12 1.25 -15.15
CA LEU A 198 17.89 0.05 -14.35
C LEU A 198 17.80 -1.23 -15.20
N ALA A 199 17.31 -1.14 -16.43
CA ALA A 199 17.11 -2.29 -17.31
C ALA A 199 18.42 -3.04 -17.62
N ALA A 200 19.56 -2.34 -17.57
CA ALA A 200 20.87 -2.94 -17.77
C ALA A 200 21.25 -3.98 -16.70
N SER A 201 20.66 -3.90 -15.50
CA SER A 201 21.02 -4.75 -14.34
C SER A 201 19.86 -5.50 -13.70
N HIS A 202 18.61 -5.21 -14.12
CA HIS A 202 17.41 -5.79 -13.51
C HIS A 202 16.67 -6.69 -14.49
N PRO A 203 16.31 -7.93 -14.09
CA PRO A 203 15.52 -8.83 -14.94
C PRO A 203 14.07 -8.36 -15.04
N GLY A 204 13.39 -8.83 -16.09
CA GLY A 204 11.97 -8.61 -16.32
C GLY A 204 11.68 -7.52 -17.35
N GLY A 205 10.42 -7.44 -17.74
CA GLY A 205 9.94 -6.46 -18.70
C GLY A 205 9.59 -5.11 -18.08
N ASP A 206 9.57 -4.08 -18.91
CA ASP A 206 9.05 -2.79 -18.54
C ASP A 206 7.52 -2.80 -18.59
N ALA A 207 6.91 -2.69 -17.43
CA ALA A 207 5.46 -2.55 -17.25
C ALA A 207 5.13 -1.35 -16.34
N VAL A 208 6.05 -0.41 -16.18
CA VAL A 208 5.95 0.72 -15.26
C VAL A 208 4.75 1.61 -15.58
N ALA A 209 4.41 1.78 -16.87
CA ALA A 209 3.27 2.58 -17.32
C ALA A 209 1.92 2.17 -16.70
N TYR A 210 1.76 0.90 -16.30
CA TYR A 210 0.52 0.37 -15.72
C TYR A 210 0.39 0.60 -14.20
N TRP A 211 1.33 1.29 -13.57
CA TRP A 211 1.36 1.45 -12.12
C TRP A 211 1.52 2.91 -11.73
N PRO A 212 0.86 3.36 -10.64
CA PRO A 212 0.96 4.73 -10.17
C PRO A 212 2.35 5.01 -9.59
N ARG A 213 2.88 6.16 -9.88
CA ARG A 213 4.18 6.67 -9.40
C ARG A 213 4.02 7.92 -8.54
N THR A 214 2.86 8.58 -8.64
CA THR A 214 2.52 9.76 -7.88
C THR A 214 1.19 9.57 -7.14
N ARG A 215 0.93 10.45 -6.17
CA ARG A 215 -0.37 10.54 -5.51
C ARG A 215 -1.51 10.81 -6.50
N GLY A 216 -1.28 11.69 -7.48
CA GLY A 216 -2.25 11.97 -8.56
C GLY A 216 -2.58 10.72 -9.36
N ASP A 217 -1.56 10.01 -9.85
CA ASP A 217 -1.73 8.74 -10.57
C ASP A 217 -2.55 7.72 -9.76
N ALA A 218 -2.30 7.66 -8.45
CA ALA A 218 -2.97 6.70 -7.58
C ALA A 218 -4.47 7.04 -7.39
N LEU A 219 -4.82 8.32 -7.28
CA LEU A 219 -6.21 8.78 -7.24
C LEU A 219 -6.94 8.56 -8.57
N ASP A 220 -6.25 8.79 -9.69
CA ASP A 220 -6.80 8.52 -11.02
C ASP A 220 -7.03 7.01 -11.21
N GLN A 221 -6.08 6.17 -10.76
CA GLN A 221 -6.25 4.72 -10.79
C GLN A 221 -7.40 4.26 -9.87
N LEU A 222 -7.59 4.88 -8.70
CA LEU A 222 -8.72 4.59 -7.82
C LEU A 222 -10.05 4.93 -8.48
N THR A 223 -10.13 6.10 -9.11
CA THR A 223 -11.32 6.54 -9.85
C THR A 223 -11.63 5.57 -10.99
N ASP A 224 -10.63 5.18 -11.75
CA ASP A 224 -10.75 4.20 -12.83
C ASP A 224 -11.22 2.84 -12.32
N ALA A 225 -10.63 2.35 -11.23
CA ALA A 225 -11.01 1.08 -10.62
C ALA A 225 -12.47 1.09 -10.17
N VAL A 226 -12.91 2.14 -9.49
CA VAL A 226 -14.28 2.28 -8.98
C VAL A 226 -15.30 2.36 -10.11
N THR A 227 -15.00 3.10 -11.18
CA THR A 227 -15.97 3.37 -12.25
C THR A 227 -16.02 2.30 -13.32
N ARG A 228 -14.90 1.63 -13.63
CA ARG A 228 -14.79 0.72 -14.77
C ARG A 228 -14.49 -0.72 -14.41
N ILE A 229 -13.76 -0.97 -13.32
CA ILE A 229 -13.27 -2.30 -12.98
C ILE A 229 -14.17 -2.99 -11.96
N LEU A 230 -14.43 -2.34 -10.82
CA LEU A 230 -15.17 -2.94 -9.71
C LEU A 230 -16.62 -3.32 -10.02
N PRO A 231 -17.34 -2.68 -10.97
CA PRO A 231 -18.63 -3.20 -11.42
C PRO A 231 -18.59 -4.64 -11.93
N HIS A 232 -17.43 -5.10 -12.42
CA HIS A 232 -17.20 -6.44 -12.97
C HIS A 232 -16.36 -7.35 -12.07
N PHE A 233 -15.86 -6.83 -10.95
CA PHE A 233 -14.88 -7.51 -10.09
C PHE A 233 -15.45 -8.77 -9.42
N GLY A 234 -16.60 -8.65 -8.75
CA GLY A 234 -17.13 -9.70 -7.88
C GLY A 234 -17.20 -11.06 -8.55
N PRO A 235 -17.95 -11.22 -9.66
CA PRO A 235 -18.10 -12.53 -10.30
C PRO A 235 -16.78 -13.23 -10.63
N TYR A 236 -15.69 -12.48 -10.82
CA TYR A 236 -14.40 -13.00 -11.31
C TYR A 236 -13.24 -12.71 -10.38
N GLU A 237 -13.50 -12.42 -9.09
CA GLU A 237 -12.44 -12.04 -8.15
C GLU A 237 -11.33 -13.10 -8.00
N ASP A 238 -11.70 -14.38 -8.07
CA ASP A 238 -10.79 -15.54 -7.98
C ASP A 238 -10.34 -16.05 -9.37
N ALA A 239 -10.78 -15.40 -10.46
CA ALA A 239 -10.46 -15.86 -11.80
C ALA A 239 -9.00 -15.59 -12.18
N ALA A 240 -8.40 -16.51 -12.91
CA ALA A 240 -7.07 -16.36 -13.51
C ALA A 240 -7.10 -16.73 -14.99
N SER A 241 -6.27 -16.08 -15.80
CA SER A 241 -6.16 -16.33 -17.24
C SER A 241 -4.70 -16.38 -17.67
N THR A 242 -4.39 -17.25 -18.61
CA THR A 242 -3.06 -17.31 -19.24
C THR A 242 -2.91 -16.32 -20.40
N THR A 243 -4.02 -15.74 -20.88
CA THR A 243 -4.05 -14.83 -22.03
C THR A 243 -4.38 -13.38 -21.66
N ASN A 244 -4.91 -13.14 -20.44
CA ASN A 244 -5.21 -11.81 -19.95
C ASN A 244 -4.71 -11.66 -18.50
N TRP A 245 -3.76 -10.77 -18.30
CA TRP A 245 -3.07 -10.62 -17.01
C TRP A 245 -3.80 -9.71 -16.00
N HIS A 246 -4.82 -8.95 -16.44
CA HIS A 246 -5.49 -7.97 -15.57
C HIS A 246 -6.95 -8.32 -15.25
N LEU A 247 -7.69 -8.98 -16.17
CA LEU A 247 -9.12 -9.25 -16.01
C LEU A 247 -9.90 -8.02 -15.49
N ALA A 248 -10.76 -8.23 -14.47
CA ALA A 248 -11.43 -7.17 -13.73
C ALA A 248 -10.81 -6.94 -12.35
N HIS A 249 -9.49 -7.12 -12.20
CA HIS A 249 -8.79 -6.88 -10.93
C HIS A 249 -8.41 -5.40 -10.77
N SER A 250 -8.63 -4.84 -9.56
CA SER A 250 -8.44 -3.41 -9.29
C SER A 250 -6.99 -2.93 -9.39
N ARG A 251 -6.02 -3.81 -9.07
CA ARG A 251 -4.57 -3.54 -9.03
C ARG A 251 -4.15 -2.39 -8.08
N LEU A 252 -5.04 -1.96 -7.16
CA LEU A 252 -4.79 -0.88 -6.21
C LEU A 252 -3.78 -1.25 -5.11
N SER A 253 -3.42 -2.54 -5.00
CA SER A 253 -2.47 -3.01 -3.98
C SER A 253 -1.11 -2.33 -4.07
N VAL A 254 -0.63 -2.00 -5.28
CA VAL A 254 0.65 -1.31 -5.46
C VAL A 254 0.59 0.11 -4.90
N ALA A 255 -0.46 0.87 -5.21
CA ALA A 255 -0.66 2.21 -4.67
C ALA A 255 -0.72 2.22 -3.13
N MET A 256 -1.45 1.27 -2.52
CA MET A 256 -1.51 1.13 -1.06
C MET A 256 -0.17 0.66 -0.46
N ASN A 257 0.57 -0.20 -1.17
CA ASN A 257 1.85 -0.70 -0.69
C ASN A 257 2.98 0.33 -0.78
N LEU A 258 2.89 1.28 -1.70
CA LEU A 258 3.78 2.45 -1.75
C LEU A 258 3.37 3.55 -0.76
N GLY A 259 2.16 3.47 -0.20
CA GLY A 259 1.60 4.53 0.65
C GLY A 259 0.95 5.67 -0.14
N LEU A 260 0.85 5.57 -1.47
CA LEU A 260 0.22 6.58 -2.33
C LEU A 260 -1.30 6.64 -2.14
N LEU A 261 -1.93 5.56 -1.69
CA LEU A 261 -3.33 5.50 -1.25
C LEU A 261 -3.39 4.96 0.17
N HIS A 262 -4.20 5.59 1.00
CA HIS A 262 -4.56 5.03 2.29
C HIS A 262 -5.74 4.06 2.13
N PRO A 263 -5.75 2.89 2.81
CA PRO A 263 -6.85 1.93 2.67
C PRO A 263 -8.22 2.49 3.04
N ARG A 264 -8.30 3.48 3.93
CA ARG A 264 -9.56 4.16 4.27
C ARG A 264 -10.16 4.90 3.07
N GLU A 265 -9.33 5.57 2.28
CA GLU A 265 -9.80 6.28 1.07
C GLU A 265 -10.36 5.30 0.04
N VAL A 266 -9.70 4.15 -0.12
CA VAL A 266 -10.18 3.09 -1.01
C VAL A 266 -11.53 2.55 -0.54
N VAL A 267 -11.67 2.28 0.76
CA VAL A 267 -12.94 1.83 1.37
C VAL A 267 -14.04 2.87 1.15
N ASP A 268 -13.77 4.13 1.47
CA ASP A 268 -14.76 5.21 1.37
C ASP A 268 -15.21 5.44 -0.08
N ALA A 269 -14.29 5.41 -1.05
CA ALA A 269 -14.60 5.55 -2.47
C ALA A 269 -15.50 4.39 -2.98
N VAL A 270 -15.21 3.17 -2.56
CA VAL A 270 -15.99 1.98 -2.97
C VAL A 270 -17.39 1.98 -2.34
N VAL A 271 -17.49 2.34 -1.05
CA VAL A 271 -18.80 2.47 -0.37
C VAL A 271 -19.63 3.60 -1.00
N ALA A 272 -19.01 4.73 -1.33
CA ALA A 272 -19.69 5.82 -2.01
C ALA A 272 -20.24 5.41 -3.38
N ALA A 273 -19.46 4.67 -4.16
CA ALA A 273 -19.89 4.14 -5.46
C ALA A 273 -21.02 3.11 -5.34
N TYR A 274 -20.97 2.23 -4.33
CA TYR A 274 -22.08 1.33 -4.02
C TYR A 274 -23.37 2.11 -3.70
N ASN A 275 -23.30 3.12 -2.85
CA ASN A 275 -24.45 3.94 -2.48
C ASN A 275 -25.04 4.71 -3.68
N GLN A 276 -24.23 4.98 -4.71
CA GLN A 276 -24.66 5.57 -5.99
C GLN A 276 -25.19 4.53 -6.99
N GLY A 277 -25.18 3.23 -6.65
CA GLY A 277 -25.61 2.15 -7.54
C GLY A 277 -24.63 1.84 -8.68
N LEU A 278 -23.39 2.30 -8.60
CA LEU A 278 -22.36 2.05 -9.62
C LEU A 278 -21.73 0.66 -9.51
N ILE A 279 -21.63 0.12 -8.30
CA ILE A 279 -21.03 -1.19 -8.04
C ILE A 279 -22.07 -2.10 -7.37
N PRO A 280 -22.31 -3.33 -7.86
CA PRO A 280 -23.19 -4.29 -7.20
C PRO A 280 -22.70 -4.66 -5.79
N LEU A 281 -23.63 -4.99 -4.87
CA LEU A 281 -23.30 -5.33 -3.49
C LEU A 281 -22.29 -6.49 -3.39
N ALA A 282 -22.45 -7.55 -4.19
CA ALA A 282 -21.54 -8.68 -4.17
C ALA A 282 -20.11 -8.29 -4.55
N SER A 283 -19.92 -7.46 -5.59
CA SER A 283 -18.60 -6.92 -5.95
C SER A 283 -18.04 -6.00 -4.87
N THR A 284 -18.87 -5.16 -4.28
CA THR A 284 -18.49 -4.24 -3.21
C THR A 284 -18.00 -5.01 -1.98
N GLU A 285 -18.78 -5.98 -1.53
CA GLU A 285 -18.44 -6.78 -0.35
C GLU A 285 -17.18 -7.62 -0.60
N GLY A 286 -17.12 -8.33 -1.73
CA GLY A 286 -15.94 -9.13 -2.09
C GLY A 286 -14.67 -8.30 -2.14
N PHE A 287 -14.72 -7.11 -2.75
CA PHE A 287 -13.57 -6.21 -2.80
C PHE A 287 -13.19 -5.67 -1.41
N LEU A 288 -14.14 -5.19 -0.64
CA LEU A 288 -13.87 -4.66 0.72
C LEU A 288 -13.33 -5.75 1.65
N ARG A 289 -13.71 -7.01 1.46
CA ARG A 289 -13.12 -8.15 2.18
C ARG A 289 -11.63 -8.28 1.91
N GLN A 290 -11.16 -7.99 0.70
CA GLN A 290 -9.72 -7.99 0.40
C GLN A 290 -9.00 -6.87 1.16
N ILE A 291 -9.61 -5.69 1.33
CA ILE A 291 -8.97 -4.51 1.95
C ILE A 291 -9.03 -4.60 3.49
N ILE A 292 -10.22 -4.67 4.09
CA ILE A 292 -10.37 -4.62 5.55
C ILE A 292 -10.35 -6.00 6.22
N GLY A 293 -10.42 -7.08 5.42
CA GLY A 293 -10.28 -8.46 5.85
C GLY A 293 -8.86 -8.96 5.61
N TRP A 294 -8.57 -9.47 4.41
CA TRP A 294 -7.33 -10.16 4.12
C TRP A 294 -6.07 -9.32 4.30
N ARG A 295 -6.04 -8.08 3.80
CA ARG A 295 -4.86 -7.21 3.94
C ARG A 295 -4.51 -6.97 5.41
N GLU A 296 -5.50 -6.63 6.23
CA GLU A 296 -5.33 -6.39 7.67
C GLU A 296 -5.01 -7.68 8.44
N TRP A 297 -5.65 -8.80 8.06
CA TRP A 297 -5.41 -10.12 8.64
C TRP A 297 -3.98 -10.61 8.43
N VAL A 298 -3.48 -10.54 7.21
CA VAL A 298 -2.11 -10.97 6.86
C VAL A 298 -1.08 -10.09 7.55
N TRP A 299 -1.29 -8.76 7.55
CA TRP A 299 -0.40 -7.83 8.25
C TRP A 299 -0.37 -8.09 9.75
N GLY A 300 -1.52 -8.23 10.40
CA GLY A 300 -1.58 -8.48 11.83
C GLY A 300 -0.85 -9.75 12.25
N TRP A 301 -1.05 -10.86 11.51
CA TRP A 301 -0.30 -12.09 11.75
C TRP A 301 1.19 -11.93 11.47
N HIS A 302 1.58 -11.21 10.42
CA HIS A 302 2.98 -10.92 10.15
C HIS A 302 3.65 -10.19 11.33
N GLN A 303 2.96 -9.25 11.95
CA GLN A 303 3.48 -8.50 13.10
C GLN A 303 3.52 -9.34 14.39
N LEU A 304 2.55 -10.23 14.61
CA LEU A 304 2.48 -11.05 15.82
C LEU A 304 3.41 -12.26 15.81
N ARG A 305 3.82 -12.75 14.63
CA ARG A 305 4.72 -13.91 14.53
C ARG A 305 6.17 -13.50 14.76
N ASP A 306 6.93 -14.33 15.42
CA ASP A 306 8.36 -14.14 15.61
C ASP A 306 9.17 -14.67 14.41
N ASP A 307 10.49 -14.51 14.48
CA ASP A 307 11.41 -14.96 13.42
C ASP A 307 11.54 -16.48 13.32
N SER A 308 11.04 -17.24 14.31
CA SER A 308 11.02 -18.69 14.29
C SER A 308 9.91 -19.27 13.43
N TYR A 309 8.89 -18.45 13.10
CA TYR A 309 7.80 -18.89 12.23
C TYR A 309 8.33 -19.36 10.87
N ARG A 310 7.96 -20.58 10.52
CA ARG A 310 8.26 -21.18 9.20
C ARG A 310 6.96 -21.55 8.51
N SER A 311 6.90 -21.36 7.20
CA SER A 311 5.82 -21.93 6.40
C SER A 311 5.93 -23.46 6.46
N LEU A 312 4.79 -24.12 6.57
CA LEU A 312 4.70 -25.58 6.50
C LEU A 312 4.59 -26.10 5.07
N ASN A 313 4.53 -25.19 4.10
CA ASN A 313 4.42 -25.52 2.67
C ASN A 313 5.79 -25.57 2.01
#